data_a1e42cffa0dd665f90ba086096472ab5
#
_entry.id   a1e42cffa0dd665f90ba086096472ab5
#
_cell.length_a   1.000
_cell.length_b   1.000
_cell.length_c   1.000
_cell.angle_alpha   90.00
_cell.angle_beta   90.00
_cell.angle_gamma   90.00
#
_symmetry.space_group_name_H-M   'P 1'
#
loop_
_entity.id
_entity.type
_entity.pdbx_description
1 polymer ?
#
loop_
_entity_poly.entity_id
_entity_poly.type
_entity_poly.pdbx_seq_one_letter_code
_entity_poly.pdbx_strand_id
1 'polypeptide(L)'
;TIYNGTVNGGEVSYKKDFRLRMWIDETSNQTDINGKEFTAMVNVYSNAKVISEEEQELRGNADIESITIGDNTLTSVTDKDWNYEVTLDNPDTLKLNVIPKYALSNVKIEKDDQVISNNSEVSLVGGDNIYKVTITSTNQKNTKEYKINIKVKQAVSLKDEIMKNTIITASPTLTTSSNNTSDASGLYKSTATNTGEPTYYFRRAVENNYVSFAGFTWRIVRVNEDGTIRIIMQDGINNNANIAFNSNYNNYSYMYYTNSQAKTTLESWYQTNIGSKSDLAKNVATGNYYCEQAKVKVSTAYTSGNATMTLYSSYTPNFKCTTDENGKGQVNASVGLLTYDEVVYAGGYYGQKNGNYYLDNFAIYWWTMSPAGFSGSYSNVWFVNTTGPIDRTYVNSVPSLRPVLILDADTLVTGSGTSSDPYVIN
;
A
#
# COMPACT_ATOMS: atom_id res chain seq x y z
N THR A 1 -19.74 -46.25 27.22
CA THR A 1 -20.25 -46.71 25.90
C THR A 1 -19.79 -48.16 25.74
N ILE A 2 -20.72 -49.08 25.63
CA ILE A 2 -20.39 -50.51 25.56
C ILE A 2 -20.01 -50.93 24.13
N TYR A 3 -20.54 -50.22 23.16
CA TYR A 3 -20.23 -50.41 21.74
C TYR A 3 -20.50 -49.12 20.96
N ASN A 4 -19.55 -48.75 20.16
CA ASN A 4 -19.71 -47.70 19.16
C ASN A 4 -19.33 -48.30 17.80
N GLY A 5 -20.31 -48.63 17.02
CA GLY A 5 -20.09 -49.24 15.70
C GLY A 5 -21.18 -48.90 14.73
N THR A 6 -20.82 -48.74 13.48
CA THR A 6 -21.75 -48.46 12.38
C THR A 6 -22.30 -49.78 11.85
N VAL A 7 -23.61 -49.89 11.79
CA VAL A 7 -24.29 -51.01 11.10
C VAL A 7 -24.61 -50.52 9.69
N ASN A 8 -23.98 -51.06 8.66
CA ASN A 8 -24.28 -50.71 7.27
C ASN A 8 -25.65 -51.25 6.91
N GLY A 9 -26.61 -50.39 6.69
CA GLY A 9 -27.94 -50.74 6.23
C GLY A 9 -27.97 -51.03 4.73
N GLY A 10 -28.57 -52.12 4.34
CA GLY A 10 -28.74 -52.55 2.95
C GLY A 10 -29.42 -53.92 2.83
N GLU A 11 -29.39 -54.71 3.89
CA GLU A 11 -30.08 -56.02 3.90
C GLU A 11 -31.18 -56.05 4.96
N VAL A 12 -32.32 -56.62 4.59
CA VAL A 12 -33.58 -56.66 5.30
C VAL A 12 -33.54 -57.41 6.64
N SER A 13 -32.44 -58.09 6.96
CA SER A 13 -32.22 -58.77 8.24
C SER A 13 -30.76 -58.79 8.63
N TYR A 14 -30.27 -57.76 9.29
CA TYR A 14 -28.97 -57.79 9.89
C TYR A 14 -29.10 -58.08 11.38
N LYS A 15 -28.61 -59.25 11.82
CA LYS A 15 -28.56 -59.67 13.20
C LYS A 15 -27.12 -59.47 13.70
N LYS A 16 -26.95 -58.67 14.77
CA LYS A 16 -25.68 -58.56 15.45
C LYS A 16 -25.87 -58.89 16.93
N ASP A 17 -25.23 -59.92 17.39
CA ASP A 17 -25.31 -60.35 18.77
C ASP A 17 -24.31 -59.52 19.60
N PHE A 18 -24.83 -58.96 20.67
CA PHE A 18 -24.03 -58.21 21.66
C PHE A 18 -23.98 -59.03 22.95
N ARG A 19 -22.81 -59.18 23.54
CA ARG A 19 -22.64 -59.76 24.85
C ARG A 19 -22.36 -58.65 25.87
N LEU A 20 -23.32 -58.41 26.76
CA LEU A 20 -23.09 -57.57 27.90
C LEU A 20 -22.30 -58.32 28.93
N ARG A 21 -21.13 -57.78 29.36
CA ARG A 21 -20.38 -58.29 30.51
C ARG A 21 -20.37 -57.23 31.57
N MET A 22 -20.68 -57.65 32.78
CA MET A 22 -20.58 -56.81 33.99
C MET A 22 -19.50 -57.38 34.85
N TRP A 23 -18.69 -56.53 35.43
CA TRP A 23 -17.67 -56.88 36.44
C TRP A 23 -18.03 -56.16 37.72
N ILE A 24 -17.82 -56.85 38.81
CA ILE A 24 -17.80 -56.25 40.14
C ILE A 24 -16.39 -55.81 40.39
N ASP A 25 -16.17 -54.63 40.90
CA ASP A 25 -14.85 -54.12 41.21
C ASP A 25 -14.20 -55.07 42.27
N GLU A 26 -12.98 -55.49 42.06
CA GLU A 26 -12.25 -56.41 42.94
C GLU A 26 -12.01 -55.84 44.34
N THR A 27 -12.20 -54.55 44.53
CA THR A 27 -12.16 -53.85 45.81
C THR A 27 -13.49 -53.93 46.56
N SER A 28 -14.58 -54.45 45.94
CA SER A 28 -15.89 -54.55 46.54
C SER A 28 -15.97 -55.69 47.55
N ASN A 29 -16.42 -55.39 48.75
CA ASN A 29 -16.59 -56.41 49.80
C ASN A 29 -17.75 -57.35 49.44
N GLN A 30 -17.58 -58.63 49.59
CA GLN A 30 -18.58 -59.66 49.30
C GLN A 30 -19.90 -59.45 50.09
N THR A 31 -19.85 -58.84 51.26
CA THR A 31 -21.05 -58.45 52.03
C THR A 31 -21.83 -57.32 51.45
N ASP A 32 -21.20 -56.45 50.70
CA ASP A 32 -21.86 -55.27 50.11
C ASP A 32 -22.61 -55.62 48.84
N ILE A 33 -22.30 -56.73 48.19
CA ILE A 33 -22.91 -57.17 46.93
C ILE A 33 -23.81 -58.37 47.07
N ASN A 34 -23.75 -59.07 48.19
CA ASN A 34 -24.54 -60.29 48.44
C ASN A 34 -26.03 -59.93 48.60
N GLY A 35 -26.86 -60.55 47.75
CA GLY A 35 -28.33 -60.27 47.78
C GLY A 35 -28.77 -59.01 47.08
N LYS A 36 -27.87 -58.29 46.36
CA LYS A 36 -28.20 -57.11 45.54
C LYS A 36 -28.67 -57.55 44.17
N GLU A 37 -29.82 -56.99 43.74
CA GLU A 37 -30.26 -57.09 42.36
C GLU A 37 -29.66 -55.95 41.54
N PHE A 38 -29.12 -56.26 40.37
CA PHE A 38 -28.66 -55.31 39.41
C PHE A 38 -29.60 -55.27 38.22
N THR A 39 -30.23 -54.11 38.02
CA THR A 39 -31.08 -53.87 36.85
C THR A 39 -30.29 -53.03 35.86
N ALA A 40 -30.08 -53.55 34.68
CA ALA A 40 -29.47 -52.79 33.56
C ALA A 40 -30.51 -52.57 32.46
N MET A 41 -30.75 -51.32 32.10
CA MET A 41 -31.57 -50.99 30.95
C MET A 41 -30.65 -50.82 29.74
N VAL A 42 -30.86 -51.67 28.74
CA VAL A 42 -30.18 -51.55 27.46
C VAL A 42 -31.04 -50.74 26.50
N ASN A 43 -30.76 -49.48 26.32
CA ASN A 43 -31.39 -48.65 25.32
C ASN A 43 -30.70 -48.79 23.98
N VAL A 44 -31.39 -49.39 23.01
CA VAL A 44 -30.91 -49.46 21.63
C VAL A 44 -31.56 -48.30 20.87
N TYR A 45 -30.81 -47.28 20.63
CA TYR A 45 -31.23 -46.17 19.75
C TYR A 45 -30.88 -46.53 18.30
N SER A 46 -31.88 -46.93 17.55
CA SER A 46 -31.73 -47.05 16.10
C SER A 46 -32.16 -45.72 15.46
N ASN A 47 -31.23 -44.87 15.18
CA ASN A 47 -31.43 -43.77 14.24
C ASN A 47 -31.15 -44.29 12.82
N ALA A 48 -31.82 -45.37 12.45
CA ALA A 48 -31.85 -45.82 11.08
C ALA A 48 -32.71 -44.88 10.25
N LYS A 49 -32.26 -43.64 10.03
CA LYS A 49 -32.71 -42.84 8.93
C LYS A 49 -32.23 -43.56 7.68
N VAL A 50 -33.14 -43.90 6.77
CA VAL A 50 -32.76 -44.34 5.44
C VAL A 50 -31.99 -43.20 4.81
N ILE A 51 -30.67 -43.34 4.77
CA ILE A 51 -29.78 -42.33 4.19
C ILE A 51 -30.04 -42.41 2.70
N SER A 52 -30.48 -41.32 2.06
CA SER A 52 -30.64 -41.21 0.63
C SER A 52 -29.33 -41.53 -0.09
N GLU A 53 -29.40 -41.96 -1.33
CA GLU A 53 -28.19 -42.17 -2.15
C GLU A 53 -27.33 -40.91 -2.22
N GLU A 54 -27.99 -39.76 -2.32
CA GLU A 54 -27.31 -38.44 -2.30
C GLU A 54 -26.56 -38.20 -1.00
N GLU A 55 -27.13 -38.52 0.18
CA GLU A 55 -26.44 -38.38 1.45
C GLU A 55 -25.31 -39.41 1.62
N GLN A 56 -25.44 -40.60 1.04
CA GLN A 56 -24.39 -41.62 1.01
C GLN A 56 -23.17 -41.13 0.17
N GLU A 57 -23.46 -40.52 -0.99
CA GLU A 57 -22.44 -39.90 -1.84
C GLU A 57 -21.73 -38.74 -1.10
N LEU A 58 -22.50 -37.84 -0.50
CA LEU A 58 -21.96 -36.73 0.29
C LEU A 58 -21.08 -37.22 1.45
N ARG A 59 -21.48 -38.28 2.17
CA ARG A 59 -20.68 -38.88 3.24
C ARG A 59 -19.37 -39.49 2.77
N GLY A 60 -19.29 -39.83 1.49
CA GLY A 60 -18.07 -40.27 0.82
C GLY A 60 -17.19 -39.12 0.32
N ASN A 61 -17.67 -37.89 0.38
CA ASN A 61 -16.97 -36.76 -0.20
C ASN A 61 -15.80 -36.29 0.69
N ALA A 62 -14.64 -36.09 0.07
CA ALA A 62 -13.43 -35.59 0.68
C ALA A 62 -12.91 -34.30 -0.03
N ASP A 63 -13.79 -33.60 -0.74
CA ASP A 63 -13.45 -32.36 -1.44
C ASP A 63 -13.51 -31.14 -0.52
N ILE A 64 -12.75 -30.13 -0.89
CA ILE A 64 -12.84 -28.78 -0.30
C ILE A 64 -13.96 -28.02 -0.98
N GLU A 65 -14.79 -27.30 -0.21
CA GLU A 65 -15.73 -26.31 -0.70
C GLU A 65 -15.07 -24.94 -0.82
N SER A 66 -14.42 -24.51 0.24
CA SER A 66 -13.71 -23.23 0.26
C SER A 66 -12.57 -23.21 1.29
N ILE A 67 -11.62 -22.32 1.05
CA ILE A 67 -10.53 -22.01 1.99
C ILE A 67 -10.46 -20.49 2.10
N THR A 68 -10.42 -19.99 3.34
CA THR A 68 -10.24 -18.56 3.60
C THR A 68 -9.08 -18.33 4.58
N ILE A 69 -8.43 -17.20 4.43
CA ILE A 69 -7.44 -16.66 5.36
C ILE A 69 -7.82 -15.20 5.69
N GLY A 70 -8.28 -14.96 6.92
CA GLY A 70 -9.00 -13.72 7.24
C GLY A 70 -10.19 -13.58 6.31
N ASP A 71 -10.34 -12.42 5.67
CA ASP A 71 -11.42 -12.12 4.71
C ASP A 71 -11.09 -12.56 3.26
N ASN A 72 -9.91 -13.14 3.04
CA ASN A 72 -9.45 -13.52 1.70
C ASN A 72 -9.77 -14.99 1.40
N THR A 73 -10.32 -15.26 0.21
CA THR A 73 -10.57 -16.61 -0.29
C THR A 73 -9.40 -17.09 -1.17
N LEU A 74 -8.90 -18.30 -0.92
CA LEU A 74 -7.89 -18.91 -1.76
C LEU A 74 -8.51 -19.38 -3.08
N THR A 75 -7.80 -19.15 -4.18
CA THR A 75 -8.19 -19.61 -5.52
C THR A 75 -7.49 -20.92 -5.87
N SER A 76 -8.19 -21.80 -6.63
CA SER A 76 -7.59 -23.03 -7.14
C SER A 76 -6.59 -22.73 -8.26
N VAL A 77 -5.49 -23.48 -8.28
CA VAL A 77 -4.44 -23.42 -9.31
C VAL A 77 -4.08 -24.83 -9.78
N THR A 78 -3.69 -24.98 -11.04
CA THR A 78 -3.41 -26.30 -11.65
C THR A 78 -1.97 -26.51 -12.06
N ASP A 79 -1.22 -25.42 -12.28
CA ASP A 79 0.14 -25.49 -12.86
C ASP A 79 1.26 -25.25 -11.84
N LYS A 80 0.99 -25.53 -10.55
CA LYS A 80 1.92 -25.31 -9.43
C LYS A 80 2.02 -26.55 -8.53
N ASP A 81 3.01 -26.55 -7.65
CA ASP A 81 3.19 -27.58 -6.64
C ASP A 81 2.13 -27.55 -5.51
N TRP A 82 1.17 -26.64 -5.60
CA TRP A 82 0.04 -26.50 -4.69
C TRP A 82 -1.29 -26.36 -5.44
N ASN A 83 -2.40 -26.64 -4.75
CA ASN A 83 -3.74 -26.72 -5.33
C ASN A 83 -4.54 -25.40 -5.18
N TYR A 84 -4.22 -24.62 -4.14
CA TYR A 84 -4.87 -23.36 -3.84
C TYR A 84 -3.85 -22.30 -3.43
N GLU A 85 -4.09 -21.06 -3.80
CA GLU A 85 -3.23 -19.95 -3.40
C GLU A 85 -3.98 -18.65 -3.13
N VAL A 86 -3.33 -17.77 -2.36
CA VAL A 86 -3.64 -16.36 -2.20
C VAL A 86 -2.36 -15.59 -1.98
N THR A 87 -2.32 -14.33 -2.43
CA THR A 87 -1.21 -13.42 -2.11
C THR A 87 -1.73 -12.31 -1.20
N LEU A 88 -1.03 -12.07 -0.10
CA LEU A 88 -1.39 -11.09 0.92
C LEU A 88 -0.28 -10.05 1.09
N ASP A 89 -0.68 -8.84 1.46
CA ASP A 89 0.25 -7.77 1.81
C ASP A 89 0.57 -7.85 3.31
N ASN A 90 1.77 -8.28 3.63
CA ASN A 90 2.41 -8.28 4.97
C ASN A 90 1.49 -8.47 6.22
N PRO A 91 0.64 -9.49 6.28
CA PRO A 91 -0.06 -9.82 7.53
C PRO A 91 0.86 -10.63 8.47
N ASP A 92 0.81 -10.35 9.77
CA ASP A 92 1.54 -11.12 10.78
C ASP A 92 0.81 -12.41 11.18
N THR A 93 -0.48 -12.31 11.45
CA THR A 93 -1.36 -13.44 11.83
C THR A 93 -2.74 -13.26 11.24
N LEU A 94 -3.33 -14.34 10.76
CA LEU A 94 -4.71 -14.39 10.28
C LEU A 94 -5.34 -15.75 10.58
N LYS A 95 -6.67 -15.81 10.63
CA LYS A 95 -7.40 -17.07 10.77
C LYS A 95 -7.43 -17.85 9.47
N LEU A 96 -6.94 -19.07 9.50
CA LEU A 96 -7.05 -20.03 8.40
C LEU A 96 -8.27 -20.92 8.62
N ASN A 97 -9.20 -20.95 7.69
CA ASN A 97 -10.42 -21.74 7.73
C ASN A 97 -10.61 -22.54 6.45
N VAL A 98 -10.77 -23.86 6.61
CA VAL A 98 -11.02 -24.81 5.53
C VAL A 98 -12.39 -25.40 5.71
N ILE A 99 -13.26 -25.21 4.73
CA ILE A 99 -14.62 -25.77 4.71
C ILE A 99 -14.66 -26.97 3.74
N PRO A 100 -14.90 -28.18 4.24
CA PRO A 100 -15.08 -29.35 3.38
C PRO A 100 -16.47 -29.32 2.73
N LYS A 101 -16.61 -29.85 1.53
CA LYS A 101 -17.87 -29.92 0.79
C LYS A 101 -18.97 -30.68 1.54
N TYR A 102 -18.61 -31.66 2.35
CA TYR A 102 -19.52 -32.25 3.34
C TYR A 102 -19.09 -31.83 4.74
N ALA A 103 -19.93 -31.04 5.42
CA ALA A 103 -19.59 -30.37 6.68
C ALA A 103 -19.13 -31.29 7.83
N LEU A 104 -19.46 -32.58 7.77
CA LEU A 104 -19.06 -33.59 8.77
C LEU A 104 -17.75 -34.31 8.39
N SER A 105 -17.13 -34.02 7.24
CA SER A 105 -15.83 -34.57 6.90
C SER A 105 -14.74 -34.02 7.81
N ASN A 106 -13.78 -34.85 8.17
CA ASN A 106 -12.69 -34.43 9.04
C ASN A 106 -11.65 -33.62 8.26
N VAL A 107 -11.27 -32.48 8.81
CA VAL A 107 -10.24 -31.58 8.28
C VAL A 107 -9.03 -31.62 9.18
N LYS A 108 -7.87 -31.99 8.63
CA LYS A 108 -6.56 -31.89 9.29
C LYS A 108 -5.71 -30.89 8.50
N ILE A 109 -5.14 -29.91 9.19
CA ILE A 109 -4.22 -28.93 8.62
C ILE A 109 -2.85 -29.12 9.26
N GLU A 110 -1.79 -29.09 8.47
CA GLU A 110 -0.42 -29.25 8.92
C GLU A 110 0.51 -28.22 8.26
N LYS A 111 1.44 -27.68 9.03
CA LYS A 111 2.59 -26.91 8.54
C LYS A 111 3.83 -27.44 9.24
N ASP A 112 4.87 -27.81 8.49
CA ASP A 112 6.14 -28.34 9.02
C ASP A 112 5.90 -29.48 10.02
N ASP A 113 5.03 -30.43 9.66
CA ASP A 113 4.61 -31.60 10.47
C ASP A 113 3.87 -31.26 11.78
N GLN A 114 3.55 -29.98 12.01
CA GLN A 114 2.75 -29.56 13.16
C GLN A 114 1.28 -29.43 12.77
N VAL A 115 0.42 -30.05 13.59
CA VAL A 115 -1.03 -29.99 13.39
C VAL A 115 -1.58 -28.66 13.87
N ILE A 116 -2.35 -28.01 13.02
CA ILE A 116 -3.00 -26.72 13.26
C ILE A 116 -4.51 -26.96 13.36
N SER A 117 -5.15 -26.35 14.34
CA SER A 117 -6.62 -26.39 14.45
C SER A 117 -7.27 -25.61 13.30
N ASN A 118 -8.28 -26.21 12.69
CA ASN A 118 -9.07 -25.48 11.69
C ASN A 118 -9.77 -24.25 12.31
N ASN A 119 -9.92 -23.18 11.56
CA ASN A 119 -10.48 -21.91 12.01
C ASN A 119 -9.69 -21.28 13.18
N SER A 120 -8.37 -21.46 13.20
CA SER A 120 -7.45 -20.86 14.17
C SER A 120 -6.53 -19.83 13.52
N GLU A 121 -5.93 -18.99 14.34
CA GLU A 121 -4.89 -18.06 13.89
C GLU A 121 -3.62 -18.81 13.50
N VAL A 122 -3.03 -18.43 12.39
CA VAL A 122 -1.74 -18.90 11.90
C VAL A 122 -0.78 -17.75 11.74
N SER A 123 0.47 -17.94 12.17
CA SER A 123 1.54 -16.97 11.92
C SER A 123 2.05 -17.13 10.50
N LEU A 124 2.16 -16.00 9.80
CA LEU A 124 2.62 -15.91 8.42
C LEU A 124 3.99 -15.22 8.39
N VAL A 125 4.85 -15.66 7.50
CA VAL A 125 6.16 -15.05 7.25
C VAL A 125 6.24 -14.57 5.80
N GLY A 126 7.09 -13.60 5.52
CA GLY A 126 7.33 -13.15 4.14
C GLY A 126 7.74 -14.30 3.23
N GLY A 127 7.16 -14.37 2.04
CA GLY A 127 7.33 -15.45 1.09
C GLY A 127 6.21 -16.50 1.15
N ASP A 128 6.53 -17.74 0.77
CA ASP A 128 5.56 -18.83 0.67
C ASP A 128 5.32 -19.48 2.03
N ASN A 129 4.04 -19.54 2.44
CA ASN A 129 3.57 -20.27 3.61
C ASN A 129 2.74 -21.45 3.13
N ILE A 130 3.35 -22.63 3.08
CA ILE A 130 2.73 -23.84 2.54
C ILE A 130 2.12 -24.65 3.67
N TYR A 131 0.85 -25.03 3.49
CA TYR A 131 0.12 -25.89 4.41
C TYR A 131 -0.36 -27.13 3.66
N LYS A 132 -0.34 -28.26 4.35
CA LYS A 132 -0.95 -29.51 3.91
C LYS A 132 -2.34 -29.63 4.54
N VAL A 133 -3.36 -29.81 3.72
CA VAL A 133 -4.75 -30.02 4.17
C VAL A 133 -5.16 -31.43 3.78
N THR A 134 -5.58 -32.21 4.75
CA THR A 134 -6.10 -33.57 4.55
C THR A 134 -7.57 -33.58 4.90
N ILE A 135 -8.42 -33.91 3.94
CA ILE A 135 -9.85 -34.12 4.14
C ILE A 135 -10.13 -35.62 4.14
N THR A 136 -10.71 -36.11 5.25
CA THR A 136 -11.16 -37.49 5.33
C THR A 136 -12.68 -37.55 5.40
N SER A 137 -13.30 -38.27 4.48
CA SER A 137 -14.74 -38.45 4.40
C SER A 137 -15.31 -39.06 5.68
N THR A 138 -16.55 -38.73 6.01
CA THR A 138 -17.21 -39.23 7.24
C THR A 138 -17.29 -40.76 7.30
N ASN A 139 -17.41 -41.42 6.15
CA ASN A 139 -17.41 -42.88 6.06
C ASN A 139 -15.99 -43.48 6.09
N GLN A 140 -14.96 -42.67 6.20
CA GLN A 140 -13.51 -43.02 6.25
C GLN A 140 -13.00 -43.81 5.04
N LYS A 141 -13.76 -43.83 3.93
CA LYS A 141 -13.34 -44.57 2.73
C LYS A 141 -12.48 -43.71 1.79
N ASN A 142 -12.64 -42.41 1.83
CA ASN A 142 -11.93 -41.48 0.95
C ASN A 142 -11.15 -40.48 1.77
N THR A 143 -9.90 -40.29 1.36
CA THR A 143 -9.02 -39.23 1.89
C THR A 143 -8.39 -38.51 0.71
N LYS A 144 -8.43 -37.19 0.74
CA LYS A 144 -7.75 -36.35 -0.23
C LYS A 144 -6.79 -35.38 0.47
N GLU A 145 -5.64 -35.19 -0.13
CA GLU A 145 -4.63 -34.27 0.33
C GLU A 145 -4.55 -33.09 -0.64
N TYR A 146 -4.45 -31.90 -0.07
CA TYR A 146 -4.29 -30.66 -0.79
C TYR A 146 -3.10 -29.90 -0.21
N LYS A 147 -2.32 -29.27 -1.05
CA LYS A 147 -1.35 -28.26 -0.69
C LYS A 147 -1.94 -26.89 -0.92
N ILE A 148 -1.85 -26.00 0.04
CA ILE A 148 -2.27 -24.59 -0.11
C ILE A 148 -1.07 -23.69 0.14
N ASN A 149 -0.96 -22.61 -0.61
CA ASN A 149 0.07 -21.60 -0.44
C ASN A 149 -0.54 -20.25 -0.09
N ILE A 150 -0.16 -19.70 1.06
CA ILE A 150 -0.44 -18.33 1.45
C ILE A 150 0.85 -17.55 1.24
N LYS A 151 0.94 -16.86 0.11
CA LYS A 151 2.10 -16.05 -0.22
C LYS A 151 1.97 -14.68 0.43
N VAL A 152 2.94 -14.33 1.27
CA VAL A 152 3.04 -13.01 1.89
C VAL A 152 4.10 -12.22 1.15
N LYS A 153 3.73 -11.03 0.63
CA LYS A 153 4.70 -10.14 0.03
C LYS A 153 5.70 -9.71 1.11
N GLN A 154 6.98 -9.90 0.86
CA GLN A 154 8.01 -9.46 1.77
C GLN A 154 8.22 -7.96 1.62
N ALA A 155 8.19 -7.22 2.74
CA ALA A 155 8.53 -5.82 2.73
C ALA A 155 10.02 -5.62 2.43
N VAL A 156 10.32 -4.71 1.53
CA VAL A 156 11.66 -4.37 1.07
C VAL A 156 11.88 -2.85 1.13
N SER A 157 13.12 -2.41 1.16
CA SER A 157 13.45 -0.98 1.14
C SER A 157 12.92 -0.32 -0.13
N LEU A 158 12.12 0.74 0.02
CA LEU A 158 11.61 1.52 -1.12
C LEU A 158 12.75 2.10 -1.95
N LYS A 159 13.79 2.59 -1.28
CA LYS A 159 15.00 3.09 -1.95
C LYS A 159 15.65 2.00 -2.82
N ASP A 160 15.81 0.78 -2.28
CA ASP A 160 16.43 -0.32 -3.02
C ASP A 160 15.58 -0.73 -4.22
N GLU A 161 14.25 -0.74 -4.09
CA GLU A 161 13.34 -0.99 -5.21
C GLU A 161 13.46 0.09 -6.30
N ILE A 162 13.53 1.36 -5.92
CA ILE A 162 13.76 2.45 -6.88
C ILE A 162 15.10 2.25 -7.60
N MET A 163 16.15 1.88 -6.86
CA MET A 163 17.51 1.73 -7.40
C MET A 163 17.70 0.49 -8.28
N LYS A 164 16.73 -0.42 -8.36
CA LYS A 164 16.71 -1.51 -9.37
C LYS A 164 16.45 -0.99 -10.79
N ASN A 165 15.91 0.21 -10.94
CA ASN A 165 15.71 0.83 -12.25
C ASN A 165 17.05 1.14 -12.89
N THR A 166 17.13 0.90 -14.20
CA THR A 166 18.29 1.32 -14.98
C THR A 166 18.40 2.84 -14.98
N ILE A 167 19.54 3.36 -14.51
CA ILE A 167 19.78 4.80 -14.50
C ILE A 167 20.11 5.25 -15.91
N ILE A 168 19.36 6.21 -16.43
CA ILE A 168 19.60 6.81 -17.73
C ILE A 168 20.79 7.76 -17.61
N THR A 169 21.85 7.48 -18.38
CA THR A 169 23.13 8.24 -18.35
C THR A 169 23.14 9.41 -19.34
N ALA A 170 22.22 9.42 -20.31
CA ALA A 170 22.08 10.55 -21.22
C ALA A 170 21.68 11.81 -20.45
N SER A 171 22.36 12.94 -20.72
CA SER A 171 22.00 14.20 -20.10
C SER A 171 20.63 14.66 -20.58
N PRO A 172 19.68 14.93 -19.68
CA PRO A 172 18.37 15.42 -20.07
C PRO A 172 18.47 16.88 -20.54
N THR A 173 17.57 17.28 -21.41
CA THR A 173 17.46 18.68 -21.79
C THR A 173 16.63 19.44 -20.75
N LEU A 174 17.31 20.08 -19.83
CA LEU A 174 16.71 20.92 -18.78
C LEU A 174 16.55 22.34 -19.30
N THR A 175 15.58 22.58 -20.17
CA THR A 175 15.28 23.92 -20.65
C THR A 175 13.98 24.43 -20.05
N THR A 176 13.96 25.72 -19.75
CA THR A 176 12.78 26.38 -19.20
C THR A 176 11.78 26.77 -20.28
N SER A 177 12.11 26.68 -21.56
CA SER A 177 11.32 27.26 -22.66
C SER A 177 11.27 26.44 -23.96
N SER A 178 11.87 25.26 -24.04
CA SER A 178 11.83 24.46 -25.27
C SER A 178 11.16 23.10 -25.08
N ASN A 179 10.47 22.69 -26.13
CA ASN A 179 9.73 21.43 -26.19
C ASN A 179 10.72 20.27 -26.40
N ASN A 180 11.28 19.71 -25.32
CA ASN A 180 12.08 18.51 -25.43
C ASN A 180 11.25 17.27 -25.04
N THR A 181 10.59 16.71 -26.05
CA THR A 181 9.84 15.46 -25.94
C THR A 181 10.70 14.23 -26.18
N SER A 182 12.01 14.40 -26.50
CA SER A 182 12.90 13.33 -26.92
C SER A 182 13.65 12.63 -25.76
N ASP A 183 13.63 13.18 -24.55
CA ASP A 183 14.24 12.52 -23.40
C ASP A 183 13.52 11.20 -23.11
N ALA A 184 14.27 10.14 -22.83
CA ALA A 184 13.72 8.85 -22.44
C ALA A 184 12.96 8.93 -21.10
N SER A 185 11.93 8.10 -20.94
CA SER A 185 11.24 7.95 -19.66
C SER A 185 12.05 7.02 -18.74
N GLY A 186 12.21 7.40 -17.47
CA GLY A 186 12.90 6.56 -16.50
C GLY A 186 13.58 7.32 -15.36
N LEU A 187 14.51 6.64 -14.71
CA LEU A 187 15.27 7.15 -13.58
C LEU A 187 16.56 7.82 -14.06
N TYR A 188 16.80 9.03 -13.65
CA TYR A 188 17.98 9.84 -13.95
C TYR A 188 18.76 10.14 -12.67
N LYS A 189 20.01 10.61 -12.84
CA LYS A 189 20.90 11.05 -11.76
C LYS A 189 21.29 12.51 -11.96
N SER A 190 21.39 13.26 -10.88
CA SER A 190 21.96 14.61 -10.87
C SER A 190 22.81 14.82 -9.62
N THR A 191 23.88 15.58 -9.76
CA THR A 191 24.73 16.06 -8.67
C THR A 191 24.57 17.57 -8.45
N ALA A 192 23.57 18.18 -9.08
CA ALA A 192 23.24 19.60 -8.89
C ALA A 192 22.43 19.81 -7.58
N THR A 193 22.94 19.28 -6.48
CA THR A 193 22.38 19.28 -5.12
C THR A 193 23.17 20.21 -4.21
N ASN A 194 22.72 20.44 -2.96
CA ASN A 194 23.44 21.27 -2.00
C ASN A 194 24.82 20.71 -1.65
N THR A 195 24.93 19.39 -1.49
CA THR A 195 26.16 18.71 -1.08
C THR A 195 27.05 18.30 -2.24
N GLY A 196 26.50 18.28 -3.48
CA GLY A 196 27.16 17.68 -4.64
C GLY A 196 26.99 16.17 -4.72
N GLU A 197 26.42 15.54 -3.68
CA GLU A 197 26.07 14.13 -3.68
C GLU A 197 24.89 13.85 -4.63
N PRO A 198 24.80 12.65 -5.20
CA PRO A 198 23.77 12.33 -6.18
C PRO A 198 22.37 12.28 -5.58
N THR A 199 21.42 12.83 -6.32
CA THR A 199 19.99 12.55 -6.22
C THR A 199 19.52 11.79 -7.44
N TYR A 200 18.52 10.92 -7.29
CA TYR A 200 17.97 10.13 -8.39
C TYR A 200 16.49 10.52 -8.55
N TYR A 201 16.09 10.88 -9.77
CA TYR A 201 14.76 11.44 -10.02
C TYR A 201 14.09 10.80 -11.24
N PHE A 202 12.79 10.67 -11.16
CA PHE A 202 11.97 10.18 -12.26
C PHE A 202 11.69 11.30 -13.27
N ARG A 203 11.73 10.96 -14.55
CA ARG A 203 11.51 11.91 -15.65
C ARG A 203 10.62 11.30 -16.73
N ARG A 204 9.78 12.12 -17.37
CA ARG A 204 8.85 11.78 -18.46
C ARG A 204 7.73 10.83 -18.03
N ALA A 205 7.18 10.05 -18.96
CA ALA A 205 6.03 9.18 -18.73
C ALA A 205 6.45 7.86 -18.08
N VAL A 206 6.82 7.89 -16.80
CA VAL A 206 7.12 6.68 -16.02
C VAL A 206 5.83 6.08 -15.44
N GLU A 207 5.79 4.75 -15.36
CA GLU A 207 4.61 3.99 -14.92
C GLU A 207 4.87 3.13 -13.67
N ASN A 208 6.09 3.18 -13.13
CA ASN A 208 6.53 2.36 -11.99
C ASN A 208 6.99 3.19 -10.79
N ASN A 209 6.39 4.34 -10.56
CA ASN A 209 6.67 5.23 -9.43
C ASN A 209 5.42 5.56 -8.60
N TYR A 210 4.42 4.66 -8.60
CA TYR A 210 3.22 4.80 -7.78
C TYR A 210 3.44 4.29 -6.37
N VAL A 211 2.91 5.01 -5.39
CA VAL A 211 2.91 4.67 -3.97
C VAL A 211 1.50 4.79 -3.42
N SER A 212 1.08 3.84 -2.61
CA SER A 212 -0.12 3.89 -1.78
C SER A 212 0.29 4.18 -0.34
N PHE A 213 -0.15 5.32 0.20
CA PHE A 213 0.16 5.72 1.57
C PHE A 213 -0.95 6.56 2.16
N ALA A 214 -1.31 6.28 3.41
CA ALA A 214 -2.34 7.00 4.17
C ALA A 214 -3.72 7.09 3.46
N GLY A 215 -4.05 6.11 2.62
CA GLY A 215 -5.30 6.08 1.84
C GLY A 215 -5.29 6.94 0.57
N PHE A 216 -4.13 7.46 0.18
CA PHE A 216 -3.94 8.27 -1.02
C PHE A 216 -2.96 7.61 -2.00
N THR A 217 -3.11 7.94 -3.28
CA THR A 217 -2.14 7.59 -4.32
C THR A 217 -1.11 8.70 -4.45
N TRP A 218 0.16 8.30 -4.46
CA TRP A 218 1.32 9.19 -4.60
C TRP A 218 2.18 8.77 -5.79
N ARG A 219 3.04 9.69 -6.22
CA ARG A 219 4.08 9.43 -7.21
C ARG A 219 5.44 9.77 -6.61
N ILE A 220 6.41 8.86 -6.77
CA ILE A 220 7.79 9.13 -6.38
C ILE A 220 8.36 10.19 -7.31
N VAL A 221 8.94 11.23 -6.71
CA VAL A 221 9.62 12.31 -7.44
C VAL A 221 11.12 12.02 -7.54
N ARG A 222 11.75 11.79 -6.38
CA ARG A 222 13.19 11.51 -6.31
C ARG A 222 13.60 10.85 -5.00
N VAL A 223 14.75 10.19 -5.04
CA VAL A 223 15.56 9.86 -3.85
C VAL A 223 16.50 11.03 -3.63
N ASN A 224 16.41 11.64 -2.46
CA ASN A 224 17.26 12.77 -2.07
C ASN A 224 18.70 12.31 -1.83
N GLU A 225 19.64 13.25 -1.72
CA GLU A 225 21.05 12.98 -1.49
C GLU A 225 21.34 12.29 -0.13
N ASP A 226 20.45 12.41 0.84
CA ASP A 226 20.49 11.74 2.15
C ASP A 226 19.79 10.38 2.18
N GLY A 227 19.23 9.97 1.06
CA GLY A 227 18.50 8.70 0.94
C GLY A 227 17.02 8.77 1.24
N THR A 228 16.51 9.87 1.79
CA THR A 228 15.07 10.09 1.98
C THR A 228 14.34 10.16 0.63
N ILE A 229 13.04 9.89 0.60
CA ILE A 229 12.30 9.75 -0.65
C ILE A 229 11.20 10.80 -0.73
N ARG A 230 11.24 11.62 -1.77
CA ARG A 230 10.24 12.65 -2.02
C ARG A 230 9.10 12.09 -2.88
N ILE A 231 7.87 12.22 -2.36
CA ILE A 231 6.65 11.82 -3.05
C ILE A 231 5.68 12.99 -3.16
N ILE A 232 4.87 12.99 -4.22
CA ILE A 232 3.79 13.96 -4.44
C ILE A 232 2.46 13.23 -4.58
N MET A 233 1.40 13.73 -3.95
CA MET A 233 0.07 13.16 -4.11
C MET A 233 -0.39 13.25 -5.57
N GLN A 234 -1.02 12.20 -6.09
CA GLN A 234 -1.49 12.14 -7.48
C GLN A 234 -2.54 13.22 -7.76
N ASP A 235 -3.43 13.45 -6.82
CA ASP A 235 -4.49 14.44 -6.90
C ASP A 235 -4.26 15.57 -5.90
N GLY A 236 -5.07 16.63 -6.01
CA GLY A 236 -5.11 17.72 -5.03
C GLY A 236 -5.90 17.33 -3.77
N ILE A 237 -5.61 17.99 -2.66
CA ILE A 237 -6.38 17.79 -1.41
C ILE A 237 -7.87 18.11 -1.61
N ASN A 238 -8.72 17.53 -0.74
CA ASN A 238 -10.16 17.80 -0.70
C ASN A 238 -10.84 17.64 -2.06
N ASN A 239 -10.55 16.55 -2.78
CA ASN A 239 -11.06 16.27 -4.13
C ASN A 239 -10.71 17.37 -5.14
N ASN A 240 -9.46 17.73 -5.21
CA ASN A 240 -8.95 18.76 -6.12
C ASN A 240 -9.55 20.16 -5.88
N ALA A 241 -9.80 20.48 -4.61
CA ALA A 241 -10.38 21.77 -4.27
C ALA A 241 -9.55 22.96 -4.81
N ASN A 242 -10.25 23.97 -5.23
CA ASN A 242 -9.70 25.25 -5.66
C ASN A 242 -9.26 26.06 -4.43
N ILE A 243 -7.95 26.29 -4.26
CA ILE A 243 -7.37 26.92 -3.08
C ILE A 243 -6.38 28.01 -3.50
N ALA A 244 -6.57 29.22 -3.02
CA ALA A 244 -5.61 30.30 -3.24
C ALA A 244 -4.25 29.96 -2.56
N PHE A 245 -3.15 30.31 -3.23
CA PHE A 245 -1.84 30.24 -2.60
C PHE A 245 -1.78 31.21 -1.42
N ASN A 246 -2.28 32.43 -1.63
CA ASN A 246 -2.52 33.43 -0.61
C ASN A 246 -3.73 34.31 -1.01
N SER A 247 -4.61 34.64 -0.08
CA SER A 247 -5.74 35.54 -0.33
C SER A 247 -5.30 37.00 -0.57
N ASN A 248 -4.20 37.42 0.08
CA ASN A 248 -3.57 38.70 -0.13
C ASN A 248 -2.51 38.62 -1.24
N TYR A 249 -2.41 39.61 -2.09
CA TYR A 249 -1.58 39.59 -3.29
C TYR A 249 -0.70 40.81 -3.51
N ASN A 250 -0.92 41.89 -2.76
CA ASN A 250 -0.33 43.21 -3.01
C ASN A 250 1.02 43.43 -2.31
N ASN A 251 1.67 42.36 -1.86
CA ASN A 251 2.98 42.41 -1.25
C ASN A 251 3.82 41.23 -1.77
N TYR A 252 5.09 41.48 -2.11
CA TYR A 252 5.98 40.46 -2.62
C TYR A 252 6.17 39.26 -1.65
N SER A 253 6.02 39.48 -0.34
CA SER A 253 6.13 38.40 0.65
C SER A 253 5.07 37.31 0.50
N TYR A 254 3.95 37.61 -0.13
CA TYR A 254 2.85 36.66 -0.32
C TYR A 254 3.12 35.60 -1.39
N MET A 255 4.16 35.75 -2.21
CA MET A 255 4.58 34.71 -3.15
C MET A 255 5.43 33.60 -2.51
N TYR A 256 5.82 33.76 -1.26
CA TYR A 256 6.64 32.79 -0.52
C TYR A 256 5.77 31.81 0.27
N TYR A 257 6.12 30.53 0.14
CA TYR A 257 5.40 29.44 0.80
C TYR A 257 5.32 29.61 2.32
N THR A 258 6.43 30.03 2.94
CA THR A 258 6.53 30.29 4.39
C THR A 258 5.42 31.21 4.89
N ASN A 259 5.01 32.18 4.09
CA ASN A 259 4.02 33.20 4.44
C ASN A 259 2.65 32.95 3.78
N SER A 260 2.44 31.75 3.22
CA SER A 260 1.25 31.47 2.41
C SER A 260 0.12 30.82 3.20
N GLN A 261 -1.10 31.05 2.75
CA GLN A 261 -2.28 30.29 3.18
C GLN A 261 -2.18 28.84 2.73
N ALA A 262 -1.53 28.56 1.59
CA ALA A 262 -1.28 27.23 1.09
C ALA A 262 -0.51 26.37 2.11
N LYS A 263 0.53 26.93 2.76
CA LYS A 263 1.27 26.24 3.82
C LYS A 263 0.36 25.89 5.00
N THR A 264 -0.38 26.83 5.52
CA THR A 264 -1.29 26.61 6.66
C THR A 264 -2.35 25.54 6.34
N THR A 265 -2.91 25.58 5.13
CA THR A 265 -3.90 24.62 4.66
C THR A 265 -3.32 23.21 4.54
N LEU A 266 -2.11 23.08 3.96
CA LEU A 266 -1.43 21.81 3.83
C LEU A 266 -1.02 21.22 5.18
N GLU A 267 -0.52 22.03 6.10
CA GLU A 267 -0.16 21.56 7.44
C GLU A 267 -1.38 21.07 8.23
N SER A 268 -2.52 21.75 8.11
CA SER A 268 -3.77 21.29 8.72
C SER A 268 -4.26 19.98 8.07
N TRP A 269 -4.17 19.86 6.76
CA TRP A 269 -4.50 18.63 6.04
C TRP A 269 -3.56 17.48 6.45
N TYR A 270 -2.26 17.73 6.54
CA TYR A 270 -1.27 16.74 6.98
C TYR A 270 -1.58 16.24 8.41
N GLN A 271 -1.83 17.13 9.36
CA GLN A 271 -2.16 16.76 10.73
C GLN A 271 -3.41 15.88 10.79
N THR A 272 -4.44 16.22 10.02
CA THR A 272 -5.70 15.46 10.00
C THR A 272 -5.54 14.06 9.41
N ASN A 273 -4.74 13.90 8.35
CA ASN A 273 -4.69 12.67 7.57
C ASN A 273 -3.51 11.77 7.96
N ILE A 274 -2.40 12.33 8.46
CA ILE A 274 -1.14 11.62 8.67
C ILE A 274 -0.54 11.95 10.05
N GLY A 275 -0.29 13.23 10.34
CA GLY A 275 0.54 13.66 11.46
C GLY A 275 0.01 13.28 12.84
N SER A 276 -1.32 13.20 13.03
CA SER A 276 -1.94 12.75 14.27
C SER A 276 -2.02 11.22 14.42
N LYS A 277 -1.61 10.46 13.41
CA LYS A 277 -1.63 9.00 13.37
C LYS A 277 -0.21 8.47 13.44
N SER A 278 0.21 7.96 14.60
CA SER A 278 1.60 7.58 14.87
C SER A 278 2.15 6.52 13.91
N ASP A 279 1.31 5.57 13.53
CA ASP A 279 1.62 4.49 12.57
C ASP A 279 1.88 4.99 11.14
N LEU A 280 1.26 6.10 10.74
CA LEU A 280 1.54 6.76 9.47
C LEU A 280 2.70 7.75 9.59
N ALA A 281 2.69 8.59 10.64
CA ALA A 281 3.67 9.64 10.83
C ALA A 281 5.11 9.11 10.97
N LYS A 282 5.29 7.89 11.49
CA LYS A 282 6.60 7.23 11.61
C LYS A 282 7.35 7.06 10.28
N ASN A 283 6.62 7.01 9.16
CA ASN A 283 7.19 6.84 7.82
C ASN A 283 7.59 8.18 7.16
N VAL A 284 7.20 9.31 7.76
CA VAL A 284 7.55 10.64 7.27
C VAL A 284 8.80 11.11 7.99
N ALA A 285 9.85 11.41 7.25
CA ALA A 285 11.14 11.84 7.79
C ALA A 285 10.98 13.09 8.66
N THR A 286 11.70 13.16 9.76
CA THR A 286 11.72 14.31 10.66
C THR A 286 12.77 15.34 10.22
N GLY A 287 12.57 16.61 10.55
CA GLY A 287 13.49 17.68 10.15
C GLY A 287 13.46 17.98 8.66
N ASN A 288 12.32 17.77 8.03
CA ASN A 288 12.14 17.93 6.59
C ASN A 288 12.35 19.35 6.14
N TYR A 289 13.13 19.49 5.08
CA TYR A 289 13.38 20.76 4.44
C TYR A 289 12.82 20.80 3.04
N TYR A 290 11.95 21.77 2.83
CA TYR A 290 11.47 22.13 1.50
C TYR A 290 12.24 23.33 1.01
N CYS A 291 12.47 23.43 -0.28
CA CYS A 291 13.26 24.49 -0.85
C CYS A 291 12.39 25.65 -1.32
N GLU A 292 12.50 26.79 -0.67
CA GLU A 292 11.84 28.03 -1.09
C GLU A 292 12.78 28.84 -1.99
N GLN A 293 13.17 28.21 -3.09
CA GLN A 293 14.07 28.78 -4.08
C GLN A 293 13.31 29.71 -5.02
N ALA A 294 13.70 30.95 -5.07
CA ALA A 294 13.21 31.92 -6.06
C ALA A 294 14.23 32.11 -7.17
N LYS A 295 13.79 32.02 -8.40
CA LYS A 295 14.60 32.33 -9.61
C LYS A 295 14.15 33.62 -10.24
N VAL A 296 13.91 34.61 -9.38
CA VAL A 296 13.43 35.92 -9.76
C VAL A 296 14.45 36.97 -9.42
N LYS A 297 14.83 37.75 -10.40
CA LYS A 297 15.71 38.90 -10.23
C LYS A 297 14.86 40.11 -9.83
N VAL A 298 15.24 40.75 -8.72
CA VAL A 298 14.67 42.02 -8.32
C VAL A 298 15.29 43.13 -9.14
N SER A 299 14.47 43.93 -9.80
CA SER A 299 14.95 45.20 -10.39
C SER A 299 15.28 46.18 -9.28
N THR A 300 16.24 47.07 -9.53
CA THR A 300 16.70 48.11 -8.56
C THR A 300 15.60 49.06 -8.07
N ALA A 301 14.41 49.00 -8.64
CA ALA A 301 13.25 49.81 -8.26
C ALA A 301 12.47 49.27 -7.06
N TYR A 302 12.95 48.24 -6.39
CA TYR A 302 12.24 47.59 -5.27
C TYR A 302 12.00 48.49 -4.04
N THR A 303 12.82 49.49 -3.82
CA THR A 303 12.71 50.38 -2.69
C THR A 303 11.53 51.33 -2.70
N SER A 304 10.81 51.42 -3.84
CA SER A 304 9.70 52.34 -4.05
C SER A 304 8.30 51.72 -4.22
N GLY A 305 8.16 50.42 -3.92
CA GLY A 305 6.85 49.74 -4.06
C GLY A 305 6.46 49.32 -5.49
N ASN A 306 7.24 49.68 -6.50
CA ASN A 306 7.02 49.35 -7.92
C ASN A 306 8.00 48.32 -8.49
N ALA A 307 8.65 47.53 -7.65
CA ALA A 307 9.61 46.54 -8.11
C ALA A 307 8.94 45.44 -8.93
N THR A 308 9.48 45.20 -10.10
CA THR A 308 9.16 43.99 -10.89
C THR A 308 10.22 42.92 -10.65
N MET A 309 9.77 41.72 -10.34
CA MET A 309 10.61 40.53 -10.24
C MET A 309 10.35 39.69 -11.48
N THR A 310 11.37 39.45 -12.26
CA THR A 310 11.27 38.67 -13.50
C THR A 310 12.13 37.43 -13.46
N LEU A 311 11.66 36.37 -14.13
CA LEU A 311 12.42 35.13 -14.24
C LEU A 311 13.76 35.39 -14.97
N TYR A 312 14.83 34.76 -14.50
CA TYR A 312 16.11 34.76 -15.24
C TYR A 312 15.98 34.02 -16.56
N SER A 313 16.34 34.68 -17.65
CA SER A 313 16.27 34.10 -18.99
C SER A 313 17.33 33.03 -19.30
N SER A 314 18.36 32.90 -18.46
CA SER A 314 19.51 31.98 -18.66
C SER A 314 19.75 31.04 -17.49
N TYR A 315 18.71 30.73 -16.76
CA TYR A 315 18.80 29.92 -15.56
C TYR A 315 18.81 28.41 -15.89
N THR A 316 19.66 27.66 -15.18
CA THR A 316 19.71 26.19 -15.25
C THR A 316 19.04 25.61 -14.00
N PRO A 317 18.00 24.77 -14.15
CA PRO A 317 17.36 24.09 -13.04
C PRO A 317 18.34 23.27 -12.20
N ASN A 318 18.12 23.25 -10.89
CA ASN A 318 18.95 22.46 -9.97
C ASN A 318 18.17 22.10 -8.71
N PHE A 319 18.71 21.18 -7.90
CA PHE A 319 18.13 20.77 -6.61
C PHE A 319 18.76 21.50 -5.42
N LYS A 320 19.50 22.58 -5.67
CA LYS A 320 20.11 23.38 -4.60
C LYS A 320 19.09 24.25 -3.91
N CYS A 321 19.18 24.31 -2.61
CA CYS A 321 18.33 25.15 -1.79
C CYS A 321 19.13 26.37 -1.33
N THR A 322 19.15 27.43 -2.12
CA THR A 322 19.96 28.61 -1.87
C THR A 322 19.12 29.81 -1.42
N THR A 323 19.79 30.77 -0.79
CA THR A 323 19.24 32.10 -0.48
C THR A 323 19.58 33.13 -1.55
N ASP A 324 20.29 32.73 -2.60
CA ASP A 324 20.64 33.60 -3.70
C ASP A 324 19.40 34.04 -4.48
N GLU A 325 19.49 35.19 -5.12
CA GLU A 325 18.47 35.68 -6.05
C GLU A 325 17.04 35.72 -5.45
N ASN A 326 16.93 36.14 -4.20
CA ASN A 326 15.67 36.22 -3.43
C ASN A 326 15.09 34.87 -2.98
N GLY A 327 15.83 33.79 -3.07
CA GLY A 327 15.50 32.54 -2.40
C GLY A 327 15.48 32.73 -0.87
N LYS A 328 14.69 31.93 -0.18
CA LYS A 328 14.63 31.91 1.28
C LYS A 328 15.34 30.68 1.87
N GLY A 329 15.94 29.86 1.01
CA GLY A 329 16.62 28.66 1.43
C GLY A 329 15.65 27.56 1.87
N GLN A 330 16.04 26.87 2.93
CA GLN A 330 15.26 25.76 3.45
C GLN A 330 14.09 26.23 4.33
N VAL A 331 12.93 25.62 4.11
CA VAL A 331 11.74 25.77 4.93
C VAL A 331 11.47 24.46 5.64
N ASN A 332 11.47 24.50 6.97
CA ASN A 332 11.08 23.36 7.78
C ASN A 332 9.54 23.26 7.80
N ALA A 333 9.01 22.17 7.28
CA ALA A 333 7.58 21.88 7.26
C ALA A 333 7.38 20.36 7.19
N SER A 334 6.26 19.84 7.69
CA SER A 334 5.91 18.43 7.58
C SER A 334 5.41 18.05 6.19
N VAL A 335 4.89 19.04 5.45
CA VAL A 335 4.34 18.90 4.10
C VAL A 335 4.65 20.14 3.28
N GLY A 336 4.94 19.98 2.01
CA GLY A 336 5.23 21.09 1.10
C GLY A 336 4.60 20.93 -0.27
N LEU A 337 5.17 21.63 -1.23
CA LEU A 337 4.86 21.53 -2.66
C LEU A 337 6.16 21.27 -3.43
N LEU A 338 6.07 20.89 -4.70
CA LEU A 338 7.25 20.83 -5.57
C LEU A 338 7.74 22.24 -5.92
N THR A 339 9.05 22.35 -6.12
CA THR A 339 9.63 23.55 -6.73
C THR A 339 9.41 23.54 -8.24
N TYR A 340 9.55 24.71 -8.86
CA TYR A 340 9.60 24.85 -10.32
C TYR A 340 10.66 23.92 -10.94
N ASP A 341 11.85 23.87 -10.32
CA ASP A 341 12.97 23.05 -10.78
C ASP A 341 12.65 21.55 -10.77
N GLU A 342 12.03 21.06 -9.71
CA GLU A 342 11.60 19.66 -9.61
C GLU A 342 10.60 19.29 -10.70
N VAL A 343 9.69 20.20 -11.05
CA VAL A 343 8.77 19.99 -12.17
C VAL A 343 9.52 19.96 -13.52
N VAL A 344 10.53 20.81 -13.71
CA VAL A 344 11.36 20.79 -14.93
C VAL A 344 12.18 19.49 -15.02
N TYR A 345 12.75 19.02 -13.90
CA TYR A 345 13.43 17.73 -13.85
C TYR A 345 12.50 16.57 -14.17
N ALA A 346 11.25 16.62 -13.73
CA ALA A 346 10.24 15.62 -14.08
C ALA A 346 9.82 15.65 -15.56
N GLY A 347 10.12 16.74 -16.30
CA GLY A 347 9.80 16.88 -17.71
C GLY A 347 8.89 18.05 -18.05
N GLY A 348 8.44 18.83 -17.06
CA GLY A 348 7.66 20.06 -17.29
C GLY A 348 8.51 21.19 -17.85
N TYR A 349 7.89 22.16 -18.53
CA TYR A 349 8.53 23.38 -18.99
C TYR A 349 7.52 24.51 -19.20
N TYR A 350 8.02 25.73 -19.31
CA TYR A 350 7.21 26.93 -19.35
C TYR A 350 6.49 27.14 -20.69
N GLY A 351 5.19 27.45 -20.63
CA GLY A 351 4.45 28.10 -21.70
C GLY A 351 3.99 27.23 -22.87
N GLN A 352 4.32 25.92 -22.92
CA GLN A 352 3.90 25.05 -24.02
C GLN A 352 3.28 23.76 -23.53
N LYS A 353 2.30 23.22 -24.26
CA LYS A 353 1.69 21.92 -23.97
C LYS A 353 2.73 20.83 -23.85
N ASN A 354 2.71 20.12 -22.73
CA ASN A 354 3.61 19.02 -22.44
C ASN A 354 2.90 17.93 -21.66
N GLY A 355 2.05 17.17 -22.32
CA GLY A 355 1.27 16.10 -21.74
C GLY A 355 1.98 14.76 -21.62
N ASN A 356 3.30 14.73 -21.63
CA ASN A 356 4.04 13.46 -21.66
C ASN A 356 5.05 13.34 -20.51
N TYR A 357 4.58 13.60 -19.29
CA TYR A 357 5.35 13.35 -18.06
C TYR A 357 4.41 13.02 -16.90
N TYR A 358 4.91 12.25 -15.94
CA TYR A 358 4.07 11.64 -14.89
C TYR A 358 3.42 12.62 -13.91
N LEU A 359 3.89 13.87 -13.84
CA LEU A 359 3.28 14.92 -13.01
C LEU A 359 2.13 15.65 -13.71
N ASP A 360 1.98 15.46 -15.03
CA ASP A 360 0.86 16.00 -15.76
C ASP A 360 -0.43 15.31 -15.29
N ASN A 361 -1.30 16.09 -14.70
CA ASN A 361 -2.65 15.66 -14.32
C ASN A 361 -3.63 16.55 -15.08
N PHE A 362 -4.12 16.06 -16.20
CA PHE A 362 -5.04 16.78 -17.09
C PHE A 362 -6.33 17.29 -16.42
N ALA A 363 -6.61 16.86 -15.20
CA ALA A 363 -7.82 17.21 -14.48
C ALA A 363 -7.70 18.51 -13.67
N ILE A 364 -6.48 18.91 -13.27
CA ILE A 364 -6.28 19.99 -12.30
C ILE A 364 -5.13 20.94 -12.64
N TYR A 365 -5.34 22.22 -12.30
CA TYR A 365 -4.25 23.19 -12.09
C TYR A 365 -3.70 22.98 -10.68
N TRP A 366 -2.37 23.03 -10.50
CA TRP A 366 -1.80 22.86 -9.17
C TRP A 366 -0.59 23.74 -8.92
N TRP A 367 -0.48 24.24 -7.69
CA TRP A 367 0.58 25.13 -7.26
C TRP A 367 1.93 24.44 -7.10
N THR A 368 3.00 25.12 -7.51
CA THR A 368 4.36 24.87 -7.00
C THR A 368 4.61 25.75 -5.78
N MET A 369 5.72 25.55 -5.08
CA MET A 369 6.12 26.47 -4.01
C MET A 369 7.06 27.60 -4.47
N SER A 370 7.38 27.66 -5.76
CA SER A 370 8.36 28.62 -6.28
C SER A 370 7.73 29.96 -6.62
N PRO A 371 8.24 31.06 -6.08
CA PRO A 371 7.88 32.41 -6.49
C PRO A 371 8.13 32.61 -7.99
N ALA A 372 7.22 33.31 -8.67
CA ALA A 372 7.33 33.59 -10.11
C ALA A 372 7.54 35.06 -10.43
N GLY A 373 7.24 35.96 -9.49
CA GLY A 373 7.47 37.38 -9.68
C GLY A 373 6.54 38.26 -8.86
N PHE A 374 6.85 39.53 -8.88
CA PHE A 374 6.02 40.61 -8.33
C PHE A 374 5.96 41.79 -9.32
N SER A 375 4.78 42.24 -9.62
CA SER A 375 4.57 43.31 -10.63
C SER A 375 4.44 44.70 -10.02
N GLY A 376 4.80 44.89 -8.75
CA GLY A 376 4.56 46.12 -8.00
C GLY A 376 3.18 46.20 -7.35
N SER A 377 2.23 45.34 -7.79
CA SER A 377 0.88 45.27 -7.26
C SER A 377 0.40 43.85 -7.01
N TYR A 378 1.00 42.85 -7.65
CA TYR A 378 0.54 41.45 -7.61
C TYR A 378 1.71 40.49 -7.46
N SER A 379 1.64 39.65 -6.44
CA SER A 379 2.50 38.50 -6.26
C SER A 379 2.07 37.35 -7.16
N ASN A 380 3.05 36.67 -7.75
CA ASN A 380 2.85 35.54 -8.64
C ASN A 380 3.64 34.32 -8.16
N VAL A 381 3.05 33.14 -8.33
CA VAL A 381 3.68 31.84 -8.07
C VAL A 381 3.55 30.96 -9.30
N TRP A 382 4.51 30.08 -9.51
CA TRP A 382 4.46 29.08 -10.55
C TRP A 382 3.41 28.00 -10.24
N PHE A 383 2.70 27.59 -11.26
CA PHE A 383 1.75 26.48 -11.19
C PHE A 383 1.86 25.61 -12.43
N VAL A 384 1.35 24.38 -12.37
CA VAL A 384 1.24 23.48 -13.51
C VAL A 384 -0.19 23.50 -14.02
N ASN A 385 -0.31 23.71 -15.32
CA ASN A 385 -1.60 23.80 -16.02
C ASN A 385 -2.14 22.40 -16.37
N THR A 386 -3.45 22.26 -16.56
CA THR A 386 -4.14 21.03 -16.98
C THR A 386 -3.66 20.42 -18.31
N THR A 387 -2.92 21.16 -19.10
CA THR A 387 -2.31 20.67 -20.36
C THR A 387 -0.81 20.44 -20.24
N GLY A 388 -0.29 20.40 -19.01
CA GLY A 388 1.08 20.05 -18.65
C GLY A 388 2.12 21.18 -18.62
N PRO A 389 1.93 22.37 -19.19
CA PRO A 389 2.89 23.46 -19.09
C PRO A 389 2.97 24.02 -17.68
N ILE A 390 4.17 24.43 -17.32
CA ILE A 390 4.36 25.31 -16.17
C ILE A 390 4.00 26.73 -16.63
N ASP A 391 3.23 27.42 -15.81
CA ASP A 391 2.85 28.81 -16.03
C ASP A 391 2.84 29.56 -14.70
N ARG A 392 2.58 30.85 -14.70
CA ARG A 392 2.50 31.69 -13.52
C ARG A 392 1.17 32.40 -13.41
N THR A 393 0.68 32.52 -12.19
CA THR A 393 -0.56 33.26 -11.93
C THR A 393 -0.47 34.00 -10.59
N TYR A 394 -1.43 34.89 -10.35
CA TYR A 394 -1.54 35.63 -9.10
C TYR A 394 -1.80 34.66 -7.93
N VAL A 395 -1.21 34.94 -6.79
CA VAL A 395 -1.33 34.11 -5.57
C VAL A 395 -2.77 33.93 -5.08
N ASN A 396 -3.67 34.85 -5.42
CA ASN A 396 -5.10 34.76 -5.12
C ASN A 396 -5.92 34.02 -6.20
N SER A 397 -5.30 33.53 -7.27
CA SER A 397 -5.91 32.54 -8.16
C SER A 397 -6.06 31.20 -7.40
N VAL A 398 -6.80 30.27 -7.99
CA VAL A 398 -7.28 29.08 -7.27
C VAL A 398 -6.87 27.73 -7.90
N PRO A 399 -5.60 27.50 -8.28
CA PRO A 399 -5.08 26.17 -8.50
C PRO A 399 -5.21 25.28 -7.25
N SER A 400 -5.21 23.97 -7.42
CA SER A 400 -5.27 23.02 -6.33
C SER A 400 -3.92 22.86 -5.61
N LEU A 401 -3.93 22.27 -4.41
CA LEU A 401 -2.73 21.93 -3.66
C LEU A 401 -2.47 20.42 -3.76
N ARG A 402 -1.34 20.01 -4.35
CA ARG A 402 -0.84 18.63 -4.35
C ARG A 402 0.24 18.49 -3.29
N PRO A 403 -0.04 17.85 -2.15
CA PRO A 403 0.93 17.68 -1.08
C PRO A 403 2.19 16.95 -1.55
N VAL A 404 3.32 17.38 -1.03
CA VAL A 404 4.61 16.70 -1.15
C VAL A 404 5.05 16.27 0.24
N LEU A 405 5.44 15.01 0.38
CA LEU A 405 6.03 14.45 1.59
C LEU A 405 7.45 13.98 1.33
N ILE A 406 8.21 13.87 2.40
CA ILE A 406 9.52 13.25 2.41
C ILE A 406 9.42 12.03 3.32
N LEU A 407 9.53 10.84 2.72
CA LEU A 407 9.55 9.58 3.43
C LEU A 407 10.94 9.30 4.00
N ASP A 408 10.98 8.56 5.09
CA ASP A 408 12.23 8.12 5.69
C ASP A 408 13.04 7.23 4.72
N ALA A 409 14.36 7.28 4.83
CA ALA A 409 15.27 6.49 3.99
C ALA A 409 15.08 4.98 4.18
N ASP A 410 14.63 4.58 5.39
CA ASP A 410 14.41 3.18 5.77
C ASP A 410 12.97 2.70 5.51
N THR A 411 12.17 3.48 4.78
CA THR A 411 10.78 3.12 4.45
C THR A 411 10.72 1.77 3.74
N LEU A 412 9.93 0.85 4.31
CA LEU A 412 9.68 -0.47 3.75
C LEU A 412 8.35 -0.50 2.99
N VAL A 413 8.34 -1.24 1.90
CA VAL A 413 7.17 -1.36 1.01
C VAL A 413 6.97 -2.79 0.51
N THR A 414 5.74 -3.09 0.11
CA THR A 414 5.38 -4.19 -0.78
C THR A 414 4.93 -3.63 -2.12
N GLY A 415 4.74 -4.49 -3.14
CA GLY A 415 4.31 -4.06 -4.47
C GLY A 415 5.45 -3.75 -5.42
N SER A 416 5.11 -3.39 -6.67
CA SER A 416 6.04 -3.19 -7.79
C SER A 416 6.10 -1.75 -8.30
N GLY A 417 5.35 -0.85 -7.70
CA GLY A 417 5.32 0.58 -8.06
C GLY A 417 4.49 0.92 -9.30
N THR A 418 3.77 -0.05 -9.88
CA THR A 418 2.86 0.22 -10.99
C THR A 418 1.51 0.75 -10.51
N SER A 419 0.68 1.28 -11.40
CA SER A 419 -0.67 1.77 -11.04
C SER A 419 -1.60 0.66 -10.54
N SER A 420 -1.42 -0.58 -11.01
CA SER A 420 -2.19 -1.76 -10.57
C SER A 420 -1.61 -2.47 -9.35
N ASP A 421 -0.34 -2.24 -9.04
CA ASP A 421 0.38 -2.81 -7.88
C ASP A 421 1.36 -1.75 -7.34
N PRO A 422 0.86 -0.66 -6.73
CA PRO A 422 1.69 0.43 -6.20
C PRO A 422 2.57 -0.06 -5.05
N TYR A 423 3.64 0.65 -4.77
CA TYR A 423 4.39 0.46 -3.53
C TYR A 423 3.48 0.80 -2.35
N VAL A 424 3.18 -0.17 -1.49
CA VAL A 424 2.35 0.02 -0.29
C VAL A 424 3.25 0.21 0.91
N ILE A 425 3.13 1.35 1.60
CA ILE A 425 3.82 1.65 2.86
C ILE A 425 2.93 1.16 4.00
N ASN A 426 3.51 0.35 4.88
CA ASN A 426 2.85 -0.28 6.02
C ASN A 426 3.14 0.44 7.35
#